data_6432953fe79d2630a45a856c7c325915
#
_entry.id   6432953fe79d2630a45a856c7c325915
#
_cell.length_a   1.000
_cell.length_b   1.000
_cell.length_c   1.000
_cell.angle_alpha   90.00
_cell.angle_beta   90.00
_cell.angle_gamma   90.00
#
_symmetry.space_group_name_H-M   'P 1'
#
loop_
_entity.id
_entity.type
_entity.pdbx_description
1 polymer ?
#
loop_
_entity_poly.entity_id
_entity_poly.type
_entity_poly.pdbx_seq_one_letter_code
_entity_poly.pdbx_strand_id
1 'polypeptide(L)'
;MKAIGVTRDGDEPAVLEVERPEPGDGEALVRTLRVGVDGTDHEVISGAHGGYPEDSDYMILGHEAVGVVEDGNGSGLEAGQVVVPTVRRKPDGETNDYFRRGEPDMAPEGEYVERGIVGGHGFMAEYFTSPADNLVPIPEELAEYGMLVEPISIAEKANEHAFATREPFEWRPESACVLGNGSLGLLTLWMLDQQFDRTYCLGRRDRPDPTIDVMDEIGATYVDSRETPVEEIPEDYESVDYVFEATGYAPHAVGTVHALAPNGVGALLGIPGPWEFEIDGGALHKEIVLHN
;
A
#
# COMPACT_ATOMS: atom_id res chain seq x y z
N MET A 1 24.04 15.90 1.84
CA MET A 1 22.61 16.18 1.64
C MET A 1 21.82 15.82 2.89
N LYS A 2 20.61 16.36 3.01
CA LYS A 2 19.72 16.01 4.13
C LYS A 2 18.86 14.80 3.78
N ALA A 3 18.60 13.99 4.80
CA ALA A 3 17.64 12.89 4.76
C ALA A 3 16.88 12.81 6.09
N ILE A 4 15.71 12.15 6.09
CA ILE A 4 14.99 11.79 7.31
C ILE A 4 15.15 10.29 7.51
N GLY A 5 15.59 9.90 8.68
CA GLY A 5 15.84 8.50 8.98
C GLY A 5 15.91 8.21 10.46
N VAL A 6 16.09 6.95 10.77
CA VAL A 6 16.32 6.43 12.12
C VAL A 6 17.71 5.83 12.22
N THR A 7 18.32 5.90 13.39
CA THR A 7 19.61 5.26 13.66
C THR A 7 19.40 4.04 14.55
N ARG A 8 20.31 3.04 14.49
CA ARG A 8 20.21 1.81 15.30
C ARG A 8 20.14 2.07 16.81
N ASP A 9 20.72 3.18 17.25
CA ASP A 9 20.76 3.58 18.67
C ASP A 9 19.71 4.63 19.03
N GLY A 10 18.86 5.05 18.05
CA GLY A 10 17.85 6.11 18.23
C GLY A 10 16.43 5.56 18.14
N ASP A 11 15.56 6.08 19.00
CA ASP A 11 14.15 5.67 19.08
C ASP A 11 13.20 6.59 18.27
N GLU A 12 13.74 7.69 17.71
CA GLU A 12 12.95 8.70 17.00
C GLU A 12 13.58 9.05 15.66
N PRO A 13 12.75 9.40 14.64
CA PRO A 13 13.27 9.87 13.37
C PRO A 13 13.98 11.23 13.51
N ALA A 14 15.06 11.40 12.78
CA ALA A 14 15.87 12.60 12.80
C ALA A 14 16.29 13.05 11.40
N VAL A 15 16.67 14.31 11.29
CA VAL A 15 17.34 14.82 10.09
C VAL A 15 18.80 14.38 10.14
N LEU A 16 19.20 13.57 9.17
CA LEU A 16 20.54 13.06 8.99
C LEU A 16 21.26 13.85 7.90
N GLU A 17 22.58 14.07 8.12
CA GLU A 17 23.48 14.57 7.07
C GLU A 17 24.19 13.36 6.45
N VAL A 18 23.86 13.06 5.19
CA VAL A 18 24.40 11.92 4.46
C VAL A 18 25.10 12.37 3.18
N GLU A 19 25.95 11.53 2.62
CA GLU A 19 26.58 11.82 1.32
C GLU A 19 25.50 11.82 0.22
N ARG A 20 25.68 12.72 -0.77
CA ARG A 20 24.84 12.69 -1.96
C ARG A 20 25.26 11.48 -2.81
N PRO A 21 24.31 10.58 -3.17
CA PRO A 21 24.66 9.40 -3.94
C PRO A 21 25.08 9.77 -5.38
N GLU A 22 25.95 8.98 -5.94
CA GLU A 22 26.31 9.03 -7.35
C GLU A 22 25.69 7.83 -8.07
N PRO A 23 25.03 8.03 -9.24
CA PRO A 23 24.39 6.94 -9.95
C PRO A 23 25.43 5.96 -10.52
N GLY A 24 25.23 4.67 -10.29
CA GLY A 24 25.97 3.59 -10.89
C GLY A 24 25.56 3.31 -12.34
N ASP A 25 26.17 2.31 -12.97
CA ASP A 25 25.82 1.88 -14.32
C ASP A 25 24.35 1.45 -14.40
N GLY A 26 23.58 2.06 -15.31
CA GLY A 26 22.15 1.80 -15.49
C GLY A 26 21.23 2.44 -14.44
N GLU A 27 21.78 3.22 -13.53
CA GLU A 27 21.03 4.00 -12.56
C GLU A 27 20.85 5.45 -12.99
N ALA A 28 19.78 6.06 -12.56
CA ALA A 28 19.57 7.50 -12.62
C ALA A 28 19.67 8.11 -11.22
N LEU A 29 20.16 9.35 -11.16
CA LEU A 29 20.06 10.22 -9.98
C LEU A 29 18.71 10.94 -10.03
N VAL A 30 17.94 10.81 -8.98
CA VAL A 30 16.62 11.42 -8.85
C VAL A 30 16.61 12.41 -7.70
N ARG A 31 16.10 13.61 -7.95
CA ARG A 31 15.81 14.60 -6.92
C ARG A 31 14.38 14.37 -6.42
N THR A 32 14.23 14.14 -5.13
CA THR A 32 12.92 13.91 -4.50
C THR A 32 12.07 15.18 -4.56
N LEU A 33 10.82 15.04 -4.96
CA LEU A 33 9.83 16.10 -4.93
C LEU A 33 8.91 15.98 -3.71
N ARG A 34 8.35 14.81 -3.48
CA ARG A 34 7.45 14.51 -2.36
C ARG A 34 7.63 13.07 -1.93
N VAL A 35 7.36 12.81 -0.66
CA VAL A 35 7.27 11.46 -0.08
C VAL A 35 6.03 11.41 0.80
N GLY A 36 5.22 10.39 0.64
CA GLY A 36 4.12 10.06 1.53
C GLY A 36 4.64 9.50 2.86
N VAL A 37 3.82 9.57 3.88
CA VAL A 37 4.07 8.99 5.21
C VAL A 37 2.85 8.18 5.59
N ASP A 38 3.04 6.92 5.93
CA ASP A 38 1.97 6.00 6.25
C ASP A 38 2.18 5.23 7.56
N GLY A 39 1.38 4.18 7.78
CA GLY A 39 1.48 3.29 8.93
C GLY A 39 2.78 2.49 8.95
N THR A 40 3.29 2.09 7.80
CA THR A 40 4.52 1.31 7.65
C THR A 40 5.75 2.08 8.16
N ASP A 41 5.82 3.39 7.90
CA ASP A 41 6.89 4.23 8.44
C ASP A 41 6.89 4.21 9.98
N HIS A 42 5.70 4.25 10.61
CA HIS A 42 5.59 4.15 12.07
C HIS A 42 6.03 2.78 12.60
N GLU A 43 5.71 1.70 11.89
CA GLU A 43 6.15 0.35 12.26
C GLU A 43 7.66 0.20 12.13
N VAL A 44 8.26 0.75 11.08
CA VAL A 44 9.72 0.78 10.90
C VAL A 44 10.40 1.59 12.01
N ILE A 45 9.88 2.77 12.35
CA ILE A 45 10.40 3.61 13.43
C ILE A 45 10.34 2.89 14.79
N SER A 46 9.23 2.22 15.07
CA SER A 46 9.04 1.47 16.33
C SER A 46 9.79 0.15 16.39
N GLY A 47 10.36 -0.31 15.26
CA GLY A 47 11.01 -1.63 15.15
C GLY A 47 10.02 -2.80 15.16
N ALA A 48 8.72 -2.55 14.96
CA ALA A 48 7.70 -3.58 14.86
C ALA A 48 7.76 -4.30 13.51
N HIS A 49 8.21 -3.61 12.47
CA HIS A 49 8.38 -4.14 11.13
C HIS A 49 9.65 -3.58 10.48
N GLY A 50 10.17 -4.28 9.46
CA GLY A 50 11.29 -3.80 8.67
C GLY A 50 12.65 -4.17 9.22
N GLY A 51 13.70 -3.58 8.64
CA GLY A 51 15.09 -3.82 9.02
C GLY A 51 16.07 -2.92 8.31
N TYR A 52 17.14 -2.57 9.02
CA TYR A 52 18.20 -1.72 8.49
C TYR A 52 18.98 -2.39 7.35
N PRO A 53 19.52 -1.61 6.40
CA PRO A 53 20.51 -2.12 5.47
C PRO A 53 21.69 -2.76 6.25
N GLU A 54 22.26 -3.85 5.71
CA GLU A 54 23.23 -4.68 6.43
C GLU A 54 24.47 -3.87 6.86
N ASP A 55 24.97 -3.01 5.97
CA ASP A 55 26.18 -2.22 6.17
C ASP A 55 25.91 -0.77 6.62
N SER A 56 24.77 -0.50 7.28
CA SER A 56 24.41 0.84 7.71
C SER A 56 23.97 0.91 9.15
N ASP A 57 24.42 1.96 9.86
CA ASP A 57 23.99 2.28 11.23
C ASP A 57 22.72 3.13 11.25
N TYR A 58 22.18 3.49 10.08
CA TYR A 58 20.95 4.24 9.94
C TYR A 58 20.10 3.70 8.78
N MET A 59 18.85 4.09 8.76
CA MET A 59 17.91 3.84 7.67
C MET A 59 17.24 5.13 7.27
N ILE A 60 17.29 5.47 6.00
CA ILE A 60 16.46 6.55 5.43
C ILE A 60 15.06 5.98 5.26
N LEU A 61 14.06 6.69 5.77
CA LEU A 61 12.65 6.30 5.73
C LEU A 61 12.01 6.60 4.37
N GLY A 62 10.74 6.21 4.24
CA GLY A 62 9.83 6.58 3.16
C GLY A 62 9.94 5.69 1.93
N HIS A 63 8.82 5.20 1.49
CA HIS A 63 8.69 4.31 0.33
C HIS A 63 7.70 4.84 -0.71
N GLU A 64 6.80 5.73 -0.36
CA GLU A 64 5.83 6.38 -1.26
C GLU A 64 6.40 7.67 -1.85
N ALA A 65 7.15 7.61 -2.94
CA ALA A 65 7.88 8.77 -3.44
C ALA A 65 7.53 9.16 -4.87
N VAL A 66 7.73 10.44 -5.18
CA VAL A 66 7.83 10.97 -6.52
C VAL A 66 9.05 11.88 -6.61
N GLY A 67 9.76 11.82 -7.72
CA GLY A 67 10.94 12.62 -7.97
C GLY A 67 11.07 13.06 -9.41
N VAL A 68 12.09 13.85 -9.67
CA VAL A 68 12.49 14.27 -11.02
C VAL A 68 13.90 13.77 -11.30
N VAL A 69 14.12 13.21 -12.46
CA VAL A 69 15.44 12.77 -12.90
C VAL A 69 16.36 14.00 -12.99
N GLU A 70 17.40 14.01 -12.18
CA GLU A 70 18.43 15.05 -12.17
C GLU A 70 19.54 14.72 -13.19
N ASP A 71 19.94 13.44 -13.22
CA ASP A 71 20.92 12.89 -14.16
C ASP A 71 20.51 11.46 -14.53
N GLY A 72 20.27 11.23 -15.80
CA GLY A 72 19.94 9.91 -16.33
C GLY A 72 21.13 8.96 -16.43
N ASN A 73 22.37 9.45 -16.36
CA ASN A 73 23.61 8.66 -16.37
C ASN A 73 23.62 7.50 -17.40
N GLY A 74 23.05 7.72 -18.57
CA GLY A 74 22.98 6.70 -19.63
C GLY A 74 21.95 5.58 -19.38
N SER A 75 21.10 5.67 -18.37
CA SER A 75 20.03 4.72 -18.04
C SER A 75 18.87 4.66 -19.04
N GLY A 76 18.82 5.62 -19.98
CA GLY A 76 17.72 5.80 -20.93
C GLY A 76 16.64 6.78 -20.44
N LEU A 77 16.71 7.24 -19.21
CA LEU A 77 15.86 8.30 -18.67
C LEU A 77 16.49 9.67 -18.96
N GLU A 78 15.65 10.67 -19.23
CA GLU A 78 16.10 12.03 -19.52
C GLU A 78 15.96 12.92 -18.29
N ALA A 79 16.91 13.85 -18.10
CA ALA A 79 16.81 14.86 -17.05
C ALA A 79 15.53 15.69 -17.20
N GLY A 80 14.83 15.90 -16.10
CA GLY A 80 13.55 16.58 -16.06
C GLY A 80 12.33 15.65 -16.11
N GLN A 81 12.48 14.37 -16.44
CA GLN A 81 11.37 13.42 -16.36
C GLN A 81 10.90 13.23 -14.91
N VAL A 82 9.59 13.25 -14.72
CA VAL A 82 8.97 12.91 -13.43
C VAL A 82 8.83 11.40 -13.32
N VAL A 83 9.27 10.84 -12.19
CA VAL A 83 9.33 9.40 -11.98
C VAL A 83 8.83 9.01 -10.58
N VAL A 84 8.21 7.82 -10.50
CA VAL A 84 7.86 7.15 -9.25
C VAL A 84 8.76 5.92 -9.11
N PRO A 85 9.52 5.78 -8.01
CA PRO A 85 10.32 4.59 -7.79
C PRO A 85 9.45 3.43 -7.29
N THR A 86 9.69 2.23 -7.80
CA THR A 86 9.13 1.02 -7.19
C THR A 86 9.84 0.73 -5.87
N VAL A 87 9.17 0.07 -4.94
CA VAL A 87 9.68 -0.17 -3.57
C VAL A 87 10.51 -1.44 -3.50
N ARG A 88 9.92 -2.56 -3.95
CA ARG A 88 10.54 -3.88 -3.84
C ARG A 88 11.64 -4.08 -4.87
N ARG A 89 12.78 -4.57 -4.40
CA ARG A 89 14.01 -4.74 -5.17
C ARG A 89 14.52 -6.17 -5.08
N LYS A 90 15.26 -6.59 -6.11
CA LYS A 90 16.09 -7.79 -6.03
C LYS A 90 17.16 -7.58 -4.95
N PRO A 91 17.47 -8.60 -4.15
CA PRO A 91 18.68 -8.59 -3.35
C PRO A 91 19.91 -8.47 -4.26
N ASP A 92 20.99 -7.87 -3.75
CA ASP A 92 22.22 -7.73 -4.51
C ASP A 92 22.75 -9.11 -4.96
N GLY A 93 22.90 -9.27 -6.29
CA GLY A 93 23.56 -10.40 -6.93
C GLY A 93 22.65 -11.56 -7.39
N GLU A 94 21.42 -11.69 -6.92
CA GLU A 94 20.57 -12.81 -7.32
C GLU A 94 19.15 -12.38 -7.68
N THR A 95 18.56 -13.02 -8.70
CA THR A 95 17.16 -12.87 -9.06
C THR A 95 16.43 -14.19 -8.85
N ASN A 96 15.30 -14.20 -8.17
CA ASN A 96 14.45 -15.36 -8.02
C ASN A 96 13.40 -15.46 -9.16
N ASP A 97 12.61 -16.52 -9.14
CA ASP A 97 11.61 -16.79 -10.18
C ASP A 97 10.49 -15.72 -10.19
N TYR A 98 10.17 -15.12 -9.05
CA TYR A 98 9.13 -14.09 -8.95
C TYR A 98 9.54 -12.81 -9.67
N PHE A 99 10.75 -12.31 -9.43
CA PHE A 99 11.27 -11.16 -10.18
C PHE A 99 11.40 -11.45 -11.68
N ARG A 100 11.77 -12.68 -12.08
CA ARG A 100 11.83 -13.05 -13.50
C ARG A 100 10.46 -13.05 -14.19
N ARG A 101 9.39 -13.33 -13.46
CA ARG A 101 8.02 -13.34 -13.99
C ARG A 101 7.35 -11.98 -13.92
N GLY A 102 7.98 -10.98 -13.31
CA GLY A 102 7.37 -9.65 -13.07
C GLY A 102 6.39 -9.62 -11.89
N GLU A 103 6.55 -10.56 -10.96
CA GLU A 103 5.73 -10.71 -9.74
C GLU A 103 6.59 -10.49 -8.46
N PRO A 104 7.33 -9.38 -8.34
CA PRO A 104 8.27 -9.18 -7.23
C PRO A 104 7.60 -9.17 -5.85
N ASP A 105 6.35 -8.78 -5.80
CA ASP A 105 5.51 -8.73 -4.62
C ASP A 105 5.13 -10.12 -4.07
N MET A 106 5.25 -11.18 -4.87
CA MET A 106 5.03 -12.56 -4.46
C MET A 106 6.32 -13.25 -3.98
N ALA A 107 7.46 -12.55 -3.97
CA ALA A 107 8.71 -13.12 -3.51
C ALA A 107 8.66 -13.42 -2.00
N PRO A 108 9.20 -14.56 -1.55
CA PRO A 108 9.25 -14.92 -0.14
C PRO A 108 10.07 -13.93 0.68
N GLU A 109 9.74 -13.82 1.96
CA GLU A 109 10.55 -13.05 2.92
C GLU A 109 12.02 -13.48 2.88
N GLY A 110 12.93 -12.50 2.91
CA GLY A 110 14.38 -12.71 2.79
C GLY A 110 14.89 -12.85 1.35
N GLU A 111 14.00 -12.91 0.35
CA GLU A 111 14.37 -12.96 -1.07
C GLU A 111 14.16 -11.63 -1.79
N TYR A 112 13.92 -10.56 -1.06
CA TYR A 112 13.76 -9.19 -1.56
C TYR A 112 14.28 -8.15 -0.57
N VAL A 113 14.44 -6.95 -1.08
CA VAL A 113 14.70 -5.72 -0.31
C VAL A 113 13.57 -4.73 -0.60
N GLU A 114 13.11 -4.00 0.40
CA GLU A 114 12.12 -2.93 0.25
C GLU A 114 12.71 -1.59 0.68
N ARG A 115 12.75 -0.66 -0.26
CA ARG A 115 13.31 0.67 -0.03
C ARG A 115 12.47 1.41 1.03
N GLY A 116 13.13 1.82 2.13
CA GLY A 116 12.48 2.50 3.24
C GLY A 116 11.83 1.57 4.26
N ILE A 117 11.81 0.25 4.03
CA ILE A 117 11.15 -0.75 4.90
C ILE A 117 12.11 -1.84 5.33
N VAL A 118 12.62 -2.64 4.40
CA VAL A 118 13.46 -3.81 4.70
C VAL A 118 14.76 -3.77 3.91
N GLY A 119 15.89 -3.66 4.59
CA GLY A 119 17.23 -3.86 4.02
C GLY A 119 17.68 -2.81 3.01
N GLY A 120 16.92 -1.76 2.76
CA GLY A 120 17.25 -0.71 1.80
C GLY A 120 16.85 0.69 2.27
N HIS A 121 17.73 1.67 2.05
CA HIS A 121 17.40 3.07 2.31
C HIS A 121 16.21 3.52 1.47
N GLY A 122 15.28 4.26 2.10
CA GLY A 122 14.12 4.86 1.48
C GLY A 122 14.40 6.13 0.68
N PHE A 123 13.35 6.89 0.45
CA PHE A 123 13.34 8.04 -0.45
C PHE A 123 13.17 9.39 0.27
N MET A 124 13.06 9.42 1.60
CA MET A 124 13.02 10.67 2.39
C MET A 124 14.40 11.32 2.47
N ALA A 125 14.97 11.64 1.31
CA ALA A 125 16.25 12.31 1.14
C ALA A 125 16.15 13.30 0.00
N GLU A 126 17.03 14.31 -0.04
CA GLU A 126 17.03 15.30 -1.16
C GLU A 126 17.26 14.63 -2.52
N TYR A 127 18.07 13.55 -2.54
CA TYR A 127 18.38 12.77 -3.74
C TYR A 127 18.48 11.28 -3.39
N PHE A 128 18.17 10.45 -4.40
CA PHE A 128 18.42 9.01 -4.36
C PHE A 128 18.83 8.51 -5.73
N THR A 129 19.47 7.35 -5.79
CA THR A 129 19.71 6.62 -7.03
C THR A 129 18.80 5.42 -7.15
N SER A 130 18.48 5.05 -8.37
CA SER A 130 17.68 3.86 -8.67
C SER A 130 17.99 3.35 -10.07
N PRO A 131 18.04 2.02 -10.27
CA PRO A 131 18.05 1.44 -11.61
C PRO A 131 16.85 1.95 -12.42
N ALA A 132 17.03 2.18 -13.72
CA ALA A 132 15.97 2.67 -14.60
C ALA A 132 14.73 1.76 -14.61
N ASP A 133 14.93 0.44 -14.55
CA ASP A 133 13.83 -0.54 -14.50
C ASP A 133 12.93 -0.41 -13.27
N ASN A 134 13.40 0.32 -12.27
CA ASN A 134 12.67 0.60 -11.03
C ASN A 134 12.18 2.04 -10.93
N LEU A 135 12.20 2.78 -12.02
CA LEU A 135 11.69 4.15 -12.12
C LEU A 135 10.59 4.19 -13.18
N VAL A 136 9.38 4.47 -12.76
CA VAL A 136 8.21 4.55 -13.63
C VAL A 136 8.01 6.01 -14.03
N PRO A 137 8.22 6.41 -15.30
CA PRO A 137 7.89 7.76 -15.74
C PRO A 137 6.39 8.01 -15.66
N ILE A 138 6.03 9.16 -15.13
CA ILE A 138 4.64 9.63 -15.09
C ILE A 138 4.50 11.00 -15.78
N PRO A 139 3.29 11.38 -16.22
CA PRO A 139 3.03 12.71 -16.74
C PRO A 139 3.43 13.82 -15.75
N GLU A 140 4.01 14.93 -16.26
CA GLU A 140 4.49 16.04 -15.42
C GLU A 140 3.36 16.66 -14.57
N GLU A 141 2.14 16.71 -15.09
CA GLU A 141 0.94 17.20 -14.41
C GLU A 141 0.56 16.38 -13.16
N LEU A 142 1.06 15.14 -13.04
CA LEU A 142 0.85 14.28 -11.88
C LEU A 142 1.98 14.39 -10.84
N ALA A 143 2.99 15.24 -11.05
CA ALA A 143 4.12 15.39 -10.13
C ALA A 143 3.69 15.75 -8.69
N GLU A 144 2.58 16.46 -8.54
CA GLU A 144 2.03 16.83 -7.22
C GLU A 144 1.44 15.65 -6.46
N TYR A 145 0.95 14.63 -7.17
CA TYR A 145 0.22 13.49 -6.61
C TYR A 145 0.97 12.15 -6.80
N GLY A 146 2.13 12.17 -7.44
CA GLY A 146 2.85 10.95 -7.82
C GLY A 146 3.23 10.03 -6.66
N MET A 147 3.36 10.55 -5.42
CA MET A 147 3.58 9.71 -4.24
C MET A 147 2.37 8.81 -3.91
N LEU A 148 1.18 9.10 -4.42
CA LEU A 148 -0.01 8.26 -4.22
C LEU A 148 -0.03 7.03 -5.15
N VAL A 149 0.86 6.96 -6.15
CA VAL A 149 0.93 5.82 -7.09
C VAL A 149 1.33 4.54 -6.36
N GLU A 150 2.22 4.62 -5.37
CA GLU A 150 2.61 3.47 -4.59
C GLU A 150 1.41 2.87 -3.83
N PRO A 151 0.73 3.58 -2.91
CA PRO A 151 -0.37 2.98 -2.15
C PRO A 151 -1.57 2.58 -3.02
N ILE A 152 -1.87 3.31 -4.11
CA ILE A 152 -2.96 2.91 -5.00
C ILE A 152 -2.63 1.62 -5.78
N SER A 153 -1.34 1.35 -6.04
CA SER A 153 -0.92 0.11 -6.70
C SER A 153 -1.25 -1.14 -5.89
N ILE A 154 -1.27 -1.03 -4.56
CA ILE A 154 -1.68 -2.10 -3.64
C ILE A 154 -3.18 -2.39 -3.81
N ALA A 155 -3.99 -1.34 -3.86
CA ALA A 155 -5.43 -1.45 -4.08
C ALA A 155 -5.76 -2.02 -5.46
N GLU A 156 -5.08 -1.54 -6.51
CA GLU A 156 -5.23 -2.05 -7.89
C GLU A 156 -4.90 -3.53 -7.98
N LYS A 157 -3.79 -3.96 -7.39
CA LYS A 157 -3.42 -5.37 -7.39
C LYS A 157 -4.44 -6.24 -6.67
N ALA A 158 -4.91 -5.84 -5.49
CA ALA A 158 -5.93 -6.59 -4.76
C ALA A 158 -7.22 -6.72 -5.57
N ASN A 159 -7.61 -5.63 -6.24
CA ASN A 159 -8.78 -5.60 -7.12
C ASN A 159 -8.60 -6.52 -8.34
N GLU A 160 -7.46 -6.44 -9.04
CA GLU A 160 -7.13 -7.32 -10.17
C GLU A 160 -7.21 -8.80 -9.76
N HIS A 161 -6.61 -9.16 -8.64
CA HIS A 161 -6.65 -10.53 -8.12
C HIS A 161 -8.06 -10.96 -7.74
N ALA A 162 -8.86 -10.08 -7.11
CA ALA A 162 -10.25 -10.38 -6.78
C ALA A 162 -11.05 -10.75 -8.03
N PHE A 163 -10.97 -9.92 -9.08
CA PHE A 163 -11.64 -10.19 -10.35
C PHE A 163 -11.10 -11.43 -11.06
N ALA A 164 -9.78 -11.64 -11.09
CA ALA A 164 -9.16 -12.82 -11.69
C ALA A 164 -9.63 -14.12 -11.04
N THR A 165 -9.84 -14.16 -9.71
CA THR A 165 -10.39 -15.35 -9.03
C THR A 165 -11.82 -15.65 -9.41
N ARG A 166 -12.57 -14.68 -9.92
CA ARG A 166 -13.98 -14.80 -10.36
C ARG A 166 -14.16 -15.00 -11.85
N GLU A 167 -13.10 -14.86 -12.65
CA GLU A 167 -13.17 -15.01 -14.11
C GLU A 167 -13.87 -16.32 -14.58
N PRO A 168 -13.68 -17.49 -13.93
CA PRO A 168 -14.39 -18.71 -14.30
C PRO A 168 -15.90 -18.73 -13.99
N PHE A 169 -16.42 -17.73 -13.28
CA PHE A 169 -17.80 -17.68 -12.79
C PHE A 169 -18.54 -16.52 -13.42
N GLU A 170 -19.86 -16.61 -13.50
CA GLU A 170 -20.71 -15.45 -13.79
C GLU A 170 -20.84 -14.62 -12.50
N TRP A 171 -19.89 -13.74 -12.28
CA TRP A 171 -19.85 -12.83 -11.14
C TRP A 171 -20.10 -11.39 -11.63
N ARG A 172 -21.11 -10.74 -11.09
CA ARG A 172 -21.50 -9.36 -11.41
C ARG A 172 -21.60 -8.59 -10.10
N PRO A 173 -20.46 -8.14 -9.55
CA PRO A 173 -20.47 -7.42 -8.30
C PRO A 173 -21.09 -6.04 -8.47
N GLU A 174 -21.98 -5.65 -7.55
CA GLU A 174 -22.63 -4.35 -7.54
C GLU A 174 -22.20 -3.51 -6.34
N SER A 175 -21.66 -4.15 -5.26
CA SER A 175 -21.36 -3.48 -4.03
C SER A 175 -19.96 -3.82 -3.49
N ALA A 176 -19.28 -2.78 -2.97
CA ALA A 176 -17.98 -2.91 -2.33
C ALA A 176 -17.95 -2.19 -0.97
N CYS A 177 -17.18 -2.73 -0.04
CA CYS A 177 -16.96 -2.14 1.27
C CYS A 177 -15.48 -2.04 1.59
N VAL A 178 -15.02 -0.85 1.96
CA VAL A 178 -13.66 -0.62 2.45
C VAL A 178 -13.68 -0.52 3.97
N LEU A 179 -12.89 -1.35 4.64
CA LEU A 179 -12.73 -1.31 6.09
C LEU A 179 -11.51 -0.46 6.41
N GLY A 180 -11.76 0.75 6.94
CA GLY A 180 -10.76 1.74 7.31
C GLY A 180 -10.77 2.97 6.42
N ASN A 181 -10.83 4.13 7.06
CA ASN A 181 -10.86 5.45 6.40
C ASN A 181 -9.52 6.21 6.51
N GLY A 182 -8.41 5.47 6.52
CA GLY A 182 -7.06 6.01 6.36
C GLY A 182 -6.73 6.31 4.89
N SER A 183 -5.49 6.72 4.61
CA SER A 183 -5.06 7.10 3.25
C SER A 183 -5.28 5.99 2.23
N LEU A 184 -4.81 4.77 2.51
CA LEU A 184 -5.01 3.61 1.63
C LEU A 184 -6.51 3.31 1.44
N GLY A 185 -7.30 3.33 2.54
CA GLY A 185 -8.73 3.07 2.46
C GLY A 185 -9.47 4.09 1.59
N LEU A 186 -9.17 5.38 1.71
CA LEU A 186 -9.78 6.43 0.89
C LEU A 186 -9.39 6.34 -0.59
N LEU A 187 -8.13 6.02 -0.90
CA LEU A 187 -7.67 5.79 -2.27
C LEU A 187 -8.37 4.58 -2.89
N THR A 188 -8.47 3.49 -2.11
CA THR A 188 -9.20 2.29 -2.52
C THR A 188 -10.68 2.59 -2.76
N LEU A 189 -11.32 3.31 -1.84
CA LEU A 189 -12.72 3.71 -1.96
C LEU A 189 -12.97 4.51 -3.24
N TRP A 190 -12.12 5.51 -3.51
CA TRP A 190 -12.21 6.30 -4.75
C TRP A 190 -12.07 5.44 -6.01
N MET A 191 -11.19 4.45 -6.00
CA MET A 191 -11.01 3.51 -7.12
C MET A 191 -12.24 2.60 -7.29
N LEU A 192 -12.76 2.03 -6.19
CA LEU A 192 -13.89 1.10 -6.23
C LEU A 192 -15.21 1.80 -6.59
N ASP A 193 -15.41 3.05 -6.19
CA ASP A 193 -16.60 3.83 -6.53
C ASP A 193 -16.77 4.02 -8.04
N GLN A 194 -15.70 3.94 -8.81
CA GLN A 194 -15.76 4.00 -10.27
C GLN A 194 -16.16 2.66 -10.93
N GLN A 195 -16.21 1.58 -10.18
CA GLN A 195 -16.41 0.21 -10.67
C GLN A 195 -17.67 -0.45 -10.09
N PHE A 196 -18.12 -0.01 -8.93
CA PHE A 196 -19.26 -0.59 -8.21
C PHE A 196 -20.41 0.42 -8.12
N ASP A 197 -21.64 -0.07 -8.17
CA ASP A 197 -22.84 0.76 -8.09
C ASP A 197 -23.07 1.34 -6.69
N ARG A 198 -22.58 0.64 -5.67
CA ARG A 198 -22.70 1.02 -4.25
C ARG A 198 -21.38 0.78 -3.53
N THR A 199 -20.92 1.82 -2.85
CA THR A 199 -19.70 1.75 -2.06
C THR A 199 -19.94 2.18 -0.62
N TYR A 200 -19.34 1.43 0.30
CA TYR A 200 -19.38 1.66 1.73
C TYR A 200 -17.96 1.84 2.26
N CYS A 201 -17.80 2.69 3.26
CA CYS A 201 -16.53 2.78 3.99
C CYS A 201 -16.77 2.77 5.48
N LEU A 202 -16.18 1.79 6.17
CA LEU A 202 -16.23 1.71 7.62
C LEU A 202 -15.11 2.51 8.25
N GLY A 203 -15.49 3.29 9.27
CA GLY A 203 -14.56 4.06 10.08
C GLY A 203 -15.06 4.25 11.50
N ARG A 204 -14.30 5.00 12.29
CA ARG A 204 -14.61 5.30 13.70
C ARG A 204 -14.48 6.79 14.01
N ARG A 205 -14.76 7.64 13.03
CA ARG A 205 -14.65 9.10 13.15
C ARG A 205 -16.01 9.72 13.37
N ASP A 206 -16.02 10.79 14.14
CA ASP A 206 -17.22 11.61 14.34
C ASP A 206 -17.18 12.81 13.39
N ARG A 207 -18.32 13.23 12.85
CA ARG A 207 -18.41 14.46 12.08
C ARG A 207 -18.28 15.69 12.99
N PRO A 208 -17.57 16.77 12.57
CA PRO A 208 -16.89 16.91 11.28
C PRO A 208 -15.52 16.20 11.25
N ASP A 209 -15.22 15.49 10.20
CA ASP A 209 -13.93 14.87 9.96
C ASP A 209 -13.60 14.92 8.46
N PRO A 210 -12.40 15.39 8.05
CA PRO A 210 -12.06 15.57 6.65
C PRO A 210 -12.06 14.27 5.85
N THR A 211 -11.84 13.11 6.48
CA THR A 211 -11.91 11.81 5.78
C THR A 211 -13.34 11.45 5.42
N ILE A 212 -14.31 11.84 6.27
CA ILE A 212 -15.73 11.65 5.97
C ILE A 212 -16.19 12.61 4.88
N ASP A 213 -15.70 13.86 4.90
CA ASP A 213 -16.00 14.84 3.85
C ASP A 213 -15.52 14.32 2.46
N VAL A 214 -14.32 13.68 2.40
CA VAL A 214 -13.83 13.05 1.18
C VAL A 214 -14.74 11.90 0.73
N MET A 215 -15.23 11.07 1.65
CA MET A 215 -16.17 9.98 1.31
C MET A 215 -17.49 10.54 0.74
N ASP A 216 -18.01 11.62 1.34
CA ASP A 216 -19.21 12.31 0.84
C ASP A 216 -18.99 12.88 -0.56
N GLU A 217 -17.80 13.42 -0.87
CA GLU A 217 -17.42 13.89 -2.20
C GLU A 217 -17.29 12.77 -3.22
N ILE A 218 -16.78 11.60 -2.82
CA ILE A 218 -16.72 10.39 -3.64
C ILE A 218 -18.15 9.90 -3.96
N GLY A 219 -19.08 10.03 -3.03
CA GLY A 219 -20.45 9.51 -3.13
C GLY A 219 -20.67 8.20 -2.36
N ALA A 220 -19.69 7.78 -1.58
CA ALA A 220 -19.74 6.57 -0.79
C ALA A 220 -20.52 6.74 0.53
N THR A 221 -21.08 5.64 1.03
CA THR A 221 -21.77 5.64 2.32
C THR A 221 -20.78 5.40 3.46
N TYR A 222 -20.65 6.39 4.37
CA TYR A 222 -19.92 6.19 5.61
C TYR A 222 -20.71 5.35 6.60
N VAL A 223 -20.06 4.32 7.17
CA VAL A 223 -20.61 3.44 8.20
C VAL A 223 -19.75 3.55 9.46
N ASP A 224 -20.36 3.95 10.57
CA ASP A 224 -19.66 3.97 11.86
C ASP A 224 -19.59 2.55 12.44
N SER A 225 -18.40 1.96 12.45
CA SER A 225 -18.20 0.59 12.95
C SER A 225 -18.42 0.42 14.47
N ARG A 226 -18.64 1.52 15.19
CA ARG A 226 -19.06 1.48 16.61
C ARG A 226 -20.57 1.23 16.76
N GLU A 227 -21.34 1.59 15.73
CA GLU A 227 -22.79 1.41 15.65
C GLU A 227 -23.18 0.18 14.84
N THR A 228 -22.53 0.00 13.68
CA THR A 228 -22.71 -1.16 12.81
C THR A 228 -21.35 -1.87 12.64
N PRO A 229 -21.05 -2.89 13.47
CA PRO A 229 -19.88 -3.74 13.28
C PRO A 229 -19.88 -4.42 11.90
N VAL A 230 -18.69 -4.84 11.43
CA VAL A 230 -18.53 -5.43 10.08
C VAL A 230 -19.47 -6.62 9.86
N GLU A 231 -19.63 -7.47 10.85
CA GLU A 231 -20.49 -8.66 10.82
C GLU A 231 -21.98 -8.34 10.73
N GLU A 232 -22.40 -7.15 11.13
CA GLU A 232 -23.79 -6.68 11.10
C GLU A 232 -24.14 -5.86 9.83
N ILE A 233 -23.19 -5.61 8.94
CA ILE A 233 -23.44 -4.91 7.67
C ILE A 233 -24.63 -5.51 6.90
N PRO A 234 -24.76 -6.86 6.76
CA PRO A 234 -25.90 -7.44 6.03
C PRO A 234 -27.27 -7.20 6.66
N GLU A 235 -27.33 -6.89 7.95
CA GLU A 235 -28.57 -6.61 8.66
C GLU A 235 -29.05 -5.17 8.47
N ASP A 236 -28.10 -4.22 8.50
CA ASP A 236 -28.40 -2.78 8.43
C ASP A 236 -28.39 -2.22 7.00
N TYR A 237 -27.62 -2.86 6.11
CA TYR A 237 -27.47 -2.43 4.71
C TYR A 237 -27.78 -3.59 3.78
N GLU A 238 -26.74 -4.31 3.33
CA GLU A 238 -26.82 -5.52 2.49
C GLU A 238 -25.52 -6.29 2.57
N SER A 239 -25.53 -7.57 2.19
CA SER A 239 -24.29 -8.30 1.97
C SER A 239 -23.54 -7.72 0.77
N VAL A 240 -22.23 -7.55 0.89
CA VAL A 240 -21.40 -6.92 -0.13
C VAL A 240 -20.63 -7.92 -0.97
N ASP A 241 -20.43 -7.61 -2.24
CA ASP A 241 -19.76 -8.51 -3.19
C ASP A 241 -18.24 -8.47 -3.02
N TYR A 242 -17.70 -7.34 -2.58
CA TYR A 242 -16.27 -7.15 -2.40
C TYR A 242 -15.97 -6.39 -1.10
N VAL A 243 -15.09 -6.93 -0.27
CA VAL A 243 -14.59 -6.26 0.94
C VAL A 243 -13.09 -6.08 0.84
N PHE A 244 -12.62 -4.85 1.02
CA PHE A 244 -11.21 -4.50 1.11
C PHE A 244 -10.88 -4.12 2.56
N GLU A 245 -10.05 -4.92 3.23
CA GLU A 245 -9.65 -4.70 4.62
C GLU A 245 -8.29 -3.99 4.67
N ALA A 246 -8.26 -2.76 5.18
CA ALA A 246 -7.09 -1.90 5.26
C ALA A 246 -6.77 -1.42 6.69
N THR A 247 -7.34 -2.07 7.72
CA THR A 247 -7.15 -1.62 9.11
C THR A 247 -6.09 -2.40 9.87
N GLY A 248 -5.78 -3.63 9.43
CA GLY A 248 -4.97 -4.56 10.21
C GLY A 248 -5.62 -4.99 11.54
N TYR A 249 -6.90 -4.70 11.76
CA TYR A 249 -7.61 -5.11 12.96
C TYR A 249 -8.20 -6.50 12.77
N ALA A 250 -7.62 -7.52 13.40
CA ALA A 250 -7.99 -8.92 13.22
C ALA A 250 -9.50 -9.24 13.28
N PRO A 251 -10.32 -8.63 14.17
CA PRO A 251 -11.78 -8.80 14.15
C PRO A 251 -12.42 -8.40 12.82
N HIS A 252 -11.92 -7.38 12.12
CA HIS A 252 -12.44 -6.98 10.82
C HIS A 252 -12.19 -8.06 9.75
N ALA A 253 -11.02 -8.71 9.77
CA ALA A 253 -10.72 -9.81 8.86
C ALA A 253 -11.73 -10.95 9.00
N VAL A 254 -12.14 -11.28 10.23
CA VAL A 254 -13.17 -12.30 10.50
C VAL A 254 -14.57 -11.78 10.16
N GLY A 255 -14.88 -10.54 10.55
CA GLY A 255 -16.16 -9.88 10.24
C GLY A 255 -16.43 -9.81 8.74
N THR A 256 -15.39 -9.68 7.92
CA THR A 256 -15.48 -9.74 6.45
C THR A 256 -16.21 -10.99 5.96
N VAL A 257 -15.98 -12.15 6.58
CA VAL A 257 -16.66 -13.42 6.21
C VAL A 257 -18.17 -13.29 6.33
N HIS A 258 -18.64 -12.59 7.35
CA HIS A 258 -20.07 -12.38 7.59
C HIS A 258 -20.65 -11.30 6.65
N ALA A 259 -19.90 -10.26 6.37
CA ALA A 259 -20.32 -9.15 5.51
C ALA A 259 -20.51 -9.56 4.04
N LEU A 260 -19.70 -10.52 3.55
CA LEU A 260 -19.70 -10.93 2.15
C LEU A 260 -21.01 -11.58 1.70
N ALA A 261 -21.46 -11.23 0.52
CA ALA A 261 -22.48 -11.95 -0.23
C ALA A 261 -21.98 -13.36 -0.64
N PRO A 262 -22.87 -14.30 -0.96
CA PRO A 262 -22.47 -15.55 -1.59
C PRO A 262 -21.64 -15.30 -2.85
N ASN A 263 -20.51 -15.99 -2.98
CA ASN A 263 -19.53 -15.78 -4.07
C ASN A 263 -18.75 -14.45 -4.01
N GLY A 264 -18.92 -13.67 -2.94
CA GLY A 264 -18.16 -12.45 -2.72
C GLY A 264 -16.68 -12.70 -2.44
N VAL A 265 -15.86 -11.65 -2.55
CA VAL A 265 -14.40 -11.71 -2.35
C VAL A 265 -14.00 -10.76 -1.24
N GLY A 266 -13.17 -11.24 -0.31
CA GLY A 266 -12.50 -10.41 0.70
C GLY A 266 -11.01 -10.31 0.39
N ALA A 267 -10.49 -9.09 0.23
CA ALA A 267 -9.08 -8.79 0.16
C ALA A 267 -8.61 -8.27 1.53
N LEU A 268 -7.72 -9.00 2.19
CA LEU A 268 -7.19 -8.64 3.49
C LEU A 268 -5.76 -8.14 3.33
N LEU A 269 -5.57 -6.84 3.44
CA LEU A 269 -4.28 -6.18 3.23
C LEU A 269 -3.68 -5.62 4.52
N GLY A 270 -4.51 -5.37 5.52
CA GLY A 270 -3.99 -5.06 6.85
C GLY A 270 -3.27 -6.26 7.43
N ILE A 271 -2.15 -6.03 8.12
CA ILE A 271 -1.37 -7.08 8.78
C ILE A 271 -1.83 -7.20 10.24
N PRO A 272 -2.76 -8.11 10.56
CA PRO A 272 -3.20 -8.27 11.94
C PRO A 272 -2.16 -9.01 12.78
N GLY A 273 -2.01 -8.60 14.03
CA GLY A 273 -1.28 -9.39 15.01
C GLY A 273 -1.98 -10.72 15.33
N PRO A 274 -1.34 -11.63 16.10
CA PRO A 274 -1.94 -12.89 16.52
C PRO A 274 -3.25 -12.66 17.28
N TRP A 275 -4.31 -13.38 16.88
CA TRP A 275 -5.63 -13.28 17.50
C TRP A 275 -6.37 -14.63 17.48
N GLU A 276 -7.12 -14.91 18.55
CA GLU A 276 -7.97 -16.10 18.65
C GLU A 276 -9.44 -15.70 18.44
N PHE A 277 -10.19 -16.45 17.61
CA PHE A 277 -11.58 -16.16 17.28
C PHE A 277 -12.42 -17.44 17.15
N GLU A 278 -13.72 -17.26 17.34
CA GLU A 278 -14.73 -18.26 17.00
C GLU A 278 -15.47 -17.83 15.73
N ILE A 279 -15.65 -18.75 14.78
CA ILE A 279 -16.43 -18.50 13.56
C ILE A 279 -17.64 -19.43 13.52
N ASP A 280 -18.81 -18.88 13.20
CA ASP A 280 -19.99 -19.69 12.94
C ASP A 280 -19.80 -20.52 11.67
N GLY A 281 -20.03 -21.83 11.79
CA GLY A 281 -19.95 -22.76 10.65
C GLY A 281 -20.85 -22.36 9.47
N GLY A 282 -21.94 -21.62 9.70
CA GLY A 282 -22.80 -21.06 8.66
C GLY A 282 -22.12 -20.04 7.77
N ALA A 283 -21.11 -19.33 8.27
CA ALA A 283 -20.33 -18.36 7.49
C ALA A 283 -19.38 -19.01 6.49
N LEU A 284 -19.02 -20.30 6.68
CA LEU A 284 -18.09 -21.02 5.81
C LEU A 284 -18.66 -21.42 4.44
N HIS A 285 -19.88 -21.06 4.12
CA HIS A 285 -20.43 -21.23 2.77
C HIS A 285 -19.94 -20.21 1.76
N LYS A 286 -19.13 -19.24 2.18
CA LYS A 286 -18.59 -18.16 1.37
C LYS A 286 -17.17 -18.48 0.94
N GLU A 287 -16.80 -18.07 -0.26
CA GLU A 287 -15.41 -18.10 -0.68
C GLU A 287 -14.68 -16.84 -0.20
N ILE A 288 -13.49 -17.04 0.35
CA ILE A 288 -12.62 -15.97 0.81
C ILE A 288 -11.29 -16.10 0.10
N VAL A 289 -10.87 -15.02 -0.52
CA VAL A 289 -9.52 -14.90 -1.09
C VAL A 289 -8.73 -13.97 -0.19
N LEU A 290 -7.65 -14.50 0.39
CA LEU A 290 -6.72 -13.76 1.23
C LEU A 290 -5.52 -13.36 0.40
N HIS A 291 -5.17 -12.08 0.42
CA HIS A 291 -3.96 -11.54 -0.18
C HIS A 291 -3.14 -10.85 0.90
N ASN A 292 -1.85 -11.09 0.91
CA ASN A 292 -0.85 -10.39 1.69
C ASN A 292 0.02 -9.56 0.76
#